data_eaeace428103f8bd5fb0e05576cc1819
#
_entry.id   eaeace428103f8bd5fb0e05576cc1819
#
_cell.length_a   1.000
_cell.length_b   1.000
_cell.length_c   1.000
_cell.angle_alpha   90.00
_cell.angle_beta   90.00
_cell.angle_gamma   90.00
#
_symmetry.space_group_name_H-M   'P 1'
#
loop_
_entity.id
_entity.type
_entity.pdbx_description
1 polymer ?
#
loop_
_entity_poly.entity_id
_entity_poly.type
_entity_poly.pdbx_seq_one_letter_code
_entity_poly.pdbx_strand_id
1 'polypeptide(L)'
;MIYNKKKIKGGVKMLKYKIDVIKELSNIGINSNVARTSGIFGQSTMAKFKNGDTSITLDNLNRLCCVLEMQPRDVLKFVETDQDREEIIAKIPNKKV
;
A
#
# COMPACT_ATOMS: atom_id res chain seq x y z
N MET A 1 -14.10 -0.80 -20.62
CA MET A 1 -13.82 -0.76 -20.04
C MET A 1 -13.89 -0.85 -19.08
N ILE A 2 -13.73 -0.88 -18.67
CA ILE A 2 -13.75 -0.89 -17.82
C ILE A 2 -13.39 -0.51 -16.85
N TYR A 3 -13.28 -0.26 -16.62
CA TYR A 3 -12.91 0.35 -15.87
C TYR A 3 -13.05 0.04 -14.58
N ASN A 4 -12.67 0.31 -13.83
CA ASN A 4 -12.58 -0.05 -12.68
C ASN A 4 -13.14 0.74 -11.80
N LYS A 5 -13.92 0.47 -11.23
CA LYS A 5 -14.49 1.20 -10.42
C LYS A 5 -13.97 1.22 -9.15
N LYS A 6 -13.07 0.56 -8.84
CA LYS A 6 -12.52 0.54 -7.63
C LYS A 6 -11.55 1.55 -7.47
N LYS A 7 -11.72 2.74 -7.82
CA LYS A 7 -10.83 3.77 -7.67
C LYS A 7 -10.68 4.10 -6.28
N ILE A 8 -9.52 4.27 -5.79
CA ILE A 8 -9.24 4.67 -4.43
C ILE A 8 -9.27 6.16 -4.35
N LYS A 9 -10.35 6.72 -3.77
CA LYS A 9 -10.44 8.11 -3.67
C LYS A 9 -9.54 8.71 -2.72
N GLY A 10 -8.77 9.65 -3.06
CA GLY A 10 -7.84 10.33 -2.18
C GLY A 10 -6.70 9.46 -1.73
N GLY A 11 -6.56 8.30 -2.28
CA GLY A 11 -5.52 7.41 -1.89
C GLY A 11 -4.24 7.61 -2.67
N VAL A 12 -3.23 6.84 -2.34
CA VAL A 12 -1.95 6.84 -3.03
C VAL A 12 -2.12 6.06 -4.31
N LYS A 13 -1.71 6.62 -5.42
CA LYS A 13 -1.97 6.02 -6.72
C LYS A 13 -0.77 5.42 -7.42
N MET A 14 0.40 6.00 -7.22
CA MET A 14 1.59 5.53 -7.93
C MET A 14 2.41 4.52 -7.14
N LEU A 15 2.26 4.49 -5.83
CA LEU A 15 2.91 3.46 -5.04
C LEU A 15 2.06 2.19 -5.09
N LYS A 16 2.68 1.10 -5.42
CA LYS A 16 1.99 -0.19 -5.54
C LYS A 16 2.69 -1.23 -4.71
N TYR A 17 1.96 -2.23 -4.27
CA TYR A 17 2.58 -3.38 -3.63
C TYR A 17 3.21 -4.26 -4.71
N LYS A 18 4.40 -4.73 -4.45
CA LYS A 18 5.08 -5.69 -5.34
C LYS A 18 4.64 -7.11 -5.05
N ILE A 19 4.01 -7.33 -3.91
CA ILE A 19 3.66 -8.65 -3.43
C ILE A 19 2.18 -8.69 -3.09
N ASP A 20 1.64 -9.87 -2.95
CA ASP A 20 0.29 -10.06 -2.43
C ASP A 20 0.46 -10.12 -0.92
N VAL A 21 0.24 -9.00 -0.25
CA VAL A 21 0.52 -8.88 1.18
C VAL A 21 -0.29 -9.88 1.99
N ILE A 22 -1.57 -10.02 1.67
CA ILE A 22 -2.43 -10.93 2.41
C ILE A 22 -1.92 -12.37 2.29
N LYS A 23 -1.50 -12.75 1.09
CA LYS A 23 -0.99 -14.10 0.88
C LYS A 23 0.31 -14.32 1.65
N GLU A 24 1.21 -13.33 1.61
CA GLU A 24 2.48 -13.46 2.32
C GLU A 24 2.27 -13.55 3.83
N LEU A 25 1.33 -12.74 4.35
CA LEU A 25 1.02 -12.82 5.77
C LEU A 25 0.39 -14.16 6.12
N SER A 26 -0.48 -14.66 5.26
CA SER A 26 -1.10 -15.95 5.48
C SER A 26 -0.05 -17.06 5.53
N ASN A 27 0.97 -16.97 4.69
CA ASN A 27 2.03 -17.98 4.64
C ASN A 27 2.80 -18.07 5.95
N ILE A 28 2.81 -17.02 6.75
CA ILE A 28 3.48 -17.03 8.05
C ILE A 28 2.48 -17.07 9.20
N GLY A 29 1.24 -17.41 8.89
CA GLY A 29 0.24 -17.63 9.94
C GLY A 29 -0.50 -16.41 10.42
N ILE A 30 -0.43 -15.30 9.70
CA ILE A 30 -1.13 -14.08 10.08
C ILE A 30 -2.33 -13.88 9.17
N ASN A 31 -3.51 -14.27 9.65
CA ASN A 31 -4.75 -13.99 8.94
C ASN A 31 -5.43 -12.82 9.67
N SER A 32 -6.62 -12.44 9.22
CA SER A 32 -7.31 -11.29 9.81
C SER A 32 -7.59 -11.47 11.30
N ASN A 33 -7.92 -12.67 11.69
CA ASN A 33 -8.21 -12.94 13.10
C ASN A 33 -6.95 -12.80 13.95
N VAL A 34 -5.85 -13.36 13.50
CA VAL A 34 -4.58 -13.27 14.21
C VAL A 34 -4.10 -11.81 14.26
N ALA A 35 -4.27 -11.09 13.15
CA ALA A 35 -3.87 -9.69 13.11
C ALA A 35 -4.64 -8.88 14.15
N ARG A 36 -5.94 -9.14 14.26
CA ARG A 36 -6.79 -8.42 15.19
C ARG A 36 -6.49 -8.80 16.63
N THR A 37 -6.39 -10.08 16.92
CA THR A 37 -6.22 -10.52 18.31
C THR A 37 -4.81 -10.23 18.83
N SER A 38 -3.81 -10.24 17.96
CA SER A 38 -2.44 -9.92 18.37
C SER A 38 -2.18 -8.41 18.39
N GLY A 39 -3.03 -7.67 17.70
CA GLY A 39 -2.84 -6.22 17.60
C GLY A 39 -1.76 -5.79 16.63
N ILE A 40 -1.23 -6.72 15.82
CA ILE A 40 -0.16 -6.33 14.92
C ILE A 40 -0.63 -5.41 13.81
N PHE A 41 -1.82 -5.66 13.27
CA PHE A 41 -2.42 -4.78 12.27
C PHE A 41 -3.89 -4.61 12.59
N GLY A 42 -4.38 -3.37 12.51
CA GLY A 42 -5.79 -3.10 12.69
C GLY A 42 -6.61 -3.59 11.52
N GLN A 43 -7.92 -3.61 11.68
CA GLN A 43 -8.81 -4.10 10.63
C GLN A 43 -8.76 -3.20 9.39
N SER A 44 -8.66 -1.88 9.59
CA SER A 44 -8.59 -0.99 8.45
C SER A 44 -7.30 -1.18 7.66
N THR A 45 -6.20 -1.48 8.35
CA THR A 45 -4.92 -1.74 7.68
C THR A 45 -5.00 -3.05 6.89
N MET A 46 -5.60 -4.08 7.48
CA MET A 46 -5.77 -5.34 6.77
C MET A 46 -6.62 -5.16 5.51
N ALA A 47 -7.66 -4.32 5.61
CA ALA A 47 -8.49 -4.03 4.45
C ALA A 47 -7.70 -3.32 3.35
N LYS A 48 -6.79 -2.42 3.74
CA LYS A 48 -5.94 -1.75 2.76
C LYS A 48 -5.01 -2.74 2.07
N PHE A 49 -4.43 -3.67 2.81
CA PHE A 49 -3.60 -4.70 2.22
C PHE A 49 -4.41 -5.52 1.21
N LYS A 50 -5.62 -5.88 1.59
CA LYS A 50 -6.47 -6.69 0.73
C LYS A 50 -6.85 -5.95 -0.55
N ASN A 51 -7.08 -4.66 -0.46
CA ASN A 51 -7.51 -3.87 -1.60
C ASN A 51 -6.37 -3.26 -2.41
N GLY A 52 -5.13 -3.53 -2.03
CA GLY A 52 -3.99 -2.96 -2.73
C GLY A 52 -3.76 -1.49 -2.45
N ASP A 53 -4.32 -1.00 -1.35
CA ASP A 53 -4.24 0.40 -0.98
C ASP A 53 -2.97 0.63 -0.18
N THR A 54 -2.04 1.41 -0.73
CA THR A 54 -0.76 1.66 -0.11
C THR A 54 -0.73 2.87 0.82
N SER A 55 -1.92 3.42 1.16
CA SER A 55 -1.99 4.56 2.08
C SER A 55 -1.93 4.06 3.52
N ILE A 56 -0.89 3.35 3.85
CA ILE A 56 -0.66 2.84 5.21
C ILE A 56 0.34 3.75 5.89
N THR A 57 0.41 3.67 7.20
CA THR A 57 1.39 4.46 7.94
C THR A 57 2.77 3.82 7.83
N LEU A 58 3.79 4.60 8.07
CA LEU A 58 5.14 4.05 8.11
C LEU A 58 5.30 3.06 9.24
N ASP A 59 4.54 3.23 10.34
CA ASP A 59 4.57 2.25 11.41
C ASP A 59 4.07 0.90 10.93
N ASN A 60 3.00 0.89 10.14
CA ASN A 60 2.50 -0.36 9.59
C ASN A 60 3.46 -0.96 8.58
N LEU A 61 4.12 -0.11 7.78
CA LEU A 61 5.14 -0.60 6.87
C LEU A 61 6.31 -1.20 7.65
N ASN A 62 6.69 -0.55 8.75
CA ASN A 62 7.75 -1.05 9.62
C ASN A 62 7.41 -2.45 10.12
N ARG A 63 6.18 -2.63 10.60
CA ARG A 63 5.74 -3.93 11.10
C ARG A 63 5.71 -4.97 10.00
N LEU A 64 5.24 -4.58 8.83
CA LEU A 64 5.14 -5.48 7.70
C LEU A 64 6.53 -5.96 7.28
N CYS A 65 7.48 -5.04 7.17
CA CYS A 65 8.84 -5.40 6.81
C CYS A 65 9.45 -6.33 7.86
N CYS A 66 9.13 -6.08 9.12
CA CYS A 66 9.66 -6.90 10.20
C CYS A 66 9.15 -8.34 10.12
N VAL A 67 7.83 -8.50 10.02
CA VAL A 67 7.27 -9.85 10.07
C VAL A 67 7.53 -10.64 8.79
N LEU A 68 7.62 -9.96 7.65
CA LEU A 68 7.91 -10.63 6.39
C LEU A 68 9.40 -10.73 6.11
N GLU A 69 10.21 -10.07 6.93
CA GLU A 69 11.67 -10.05 6.77
C GLU A 69 12.05 -9.54 5.39
N MET A 70 11.46 -8.42 5.03
CA MET A 70 11.68 -7.79 3.74
C MET A 70 12.04 -6.33 3.92
N GLN A 71 12.72 -5.79 2.92
CA GLN A 71 12.99 -4.36 2.87
C GLN A 71 11.81 -3.66 2.22
N PRO A 72 11.60 -2.36 2.48
CA PRO A 72 10.50 -1.65 1.83
C PRO A 72 10.50 -1.79 0.31
N ARG A 73 11.68 -1.84 -0.31
CA ARG A 73 11.77 -1.99 -1.77
C ARG A 73 11.28 -3.34 -2.25
N ASP A 74 11.22 -4.32 -1.35
CA ASP A 74 10.70 -5.63 -1.71
C ASP A 74 9.18 -5.66 -1.61
N VAL A 75 8.62 -4.73 -0.85
CA VAL A 75 7.17 -4.68 -0.61
C VAL A 75 6.49 -3.70 -1.55
N LEU A 76 7.14 -2.58 -1.84
CA LEU A 76 6.54 -1.50 -2.60
C LEU A 76 7.36 -1.14 -3.83
N LYS A 77 6.68 -0.57 -4.81
CA LYS A 77 7.34 0.00 -5.98
C LYS A 77 6.60 1.28 -6.36
N PHE A 78 7.30 2.15 -7.05
CA PHE A 78 6.72 3.39 -7.53
C PHE A 78 6.51 3.23 -9.03
N VAL A 79 5.26 3.38 -9.47
CA VAL A 79 4.91 3.26 -10.87
C VAL A 79 4.27 4.58 -11.28
N GLU A 80 5.06 5.43 -11.89
CA GLU A 80 4.62 6.76 -12.25
C GLU A 80 3.64 6.74 -13.41
N THR A 81 2.56 7.50 -13.29
CA THR A 81 1.64 7.72 -14.40
C THR A 81 1.67 9.20 -14.70
N ASP A 82 1.55 9.56 -15.97
CA ASP A 82 1.65 10.95 -16.37
C ASP A 82 0.59 11.81 -15.71
N GLN A 83 -0.63 11.32 -15.65
CA GLN A 83 -1.72 12.10 -15.09
C GLN A 83 -1.52 12.37 -13.62
N ASP A 84 -1.17 11.35 -12.85
CA ASP A 84 -0.99 11.52 -11.42
C ASP A 84 0.23 12.38 -11.12
N ARG A 85 1.27 12.23 -11.92
CA ARG A 85 2.46 13.03 -11.77
C ARG A 85 2.14 14.51 -11.99
N GLU A 86 1.38 14.81 -13.04
CA GLU A 86 1.02 16.17 -13.35
C GLU A 86 0.21 16.82 -12.24
N GLU A 87 -0.69 16.05 -11.64
CA GLU A 87 -1.49 16.59 -10.55
C GLU A 87 -0.63 16.99 -9.37
N ILE A 88 0.38 16.22 -9.08
CA ILE A 88 1.26 16.51 -7.95
C ILE A 88 2.20 17.66 -8.27
N ILE A 89 2.84 17.59 -9.42
CA ILE A 89 3.82 18.59 -9.81
C ILE A 89 3.18 19.97 -9.99
N ALA A 90 1.93 19.99 -10.46
CA ALA A 90 1.24 21.26 -10.66
C ALA A 90 1.06 22.04 -9.37
N LYS A 91 1.19 21.40 -8.22
CA LYS A 91 1.05 22.08 -6.95
C LYS A 91 2.30 22.84 -6.56
N ILE A 92 3.39 22.63 -7.28
CA ILE A 92 4.65 23.28 -6.99
C ILE A 92 4.85 24.43 -7.95
N PRO A 93 4.82 25.67 -7.46
CA PRO A 93 5.00 26.81 -8.34
C PRO A 93 6.39 26.79 -8.93
N ASN A 94 6.50 27.13 -10.18
CA ASN A 94 7.78 27.24 -10.87
C ASN A 94 8.56 25.94 -11.02
N LYS A 95 7.91 24.83 -10.80
CA LYS A 95 8.59 23.56 -10.98
C LYS A 95 8.69 23.29 -12.48
N LYS A 96 9.90 22.96 -12.92
CA LYS A 96 10.07 22.60 -14.29
C LYS A 96 10.05 21.13 -14.40
N VAL A 97 9.29 20.61 -15.29
CA VAL A 97 9.08 19.17 -15.37
C VAL A 97 9.80 18.55 -16.54
#